data_eb0fdace23bf846394153163aab30ca1
#
_entry.id   eb0fdace23bf846394153163aab30ca1
#
_cell.length_a   1.000
_cell.length_b   1.000
_cell.length_c   1.000
_cell.angle_alpha   90.00
_cell.angle_beta   90.00
_cell.angle_gamma   90.00
#
_symmetry.space_group_name_H-M   'P 1'
#
loop_
_entity.id
_entity.type
_entity.pdbx_description
1 polymer ?
#
loop_
_entity_poly.entity_id
_entity_poly.type
_entity_poly.pdbx_seq_one_letter_code
_entity_poly.pdbx_strand_id
1 'polypeptide(L)'
;MAVEVRTAEASDRPLLLALAEAAFGAPANPAEWAWKYDANPHRAMSVIAVDEGRAVAFFGGLGTRYRGPGRDVPGAATVDVMTHPDARRLGHRNVFSDVGRAYVTINARAGIPLDFGFPNERARRAEERLLGVKTIEPAGHLSRALERPLRRSRLSFRRVRRCAALGPAHDRLAEALHAAPGWRTDRSAAALNWRLGARPGVAYELFHAVDLAGRLRAFAAVRVVGDRALLVDLEAEDLGGGALPDLLAGVAAAVTGRARVLEVRLPRHGALFARLAGDVGFGEAATDTHLVVRAFRSDVDPVAEGAAFDYRFLDHDVF
;
A
#
# COMPACT_ATOMS: atom_id res chain seq x y z
N MET A 1 25.60 -15.32 -23.68
CA MET A 1 25.37 -13.88 -23.97
C MET A 1 25.18 -13.16 -22.66
N ALA A 2 25.39 -11.85 -22.62
CA ALA A 2 25.19 -11.07 -21.38
C ALA A 2 23.71 -10.76 -21.19
N VAL A 3 23.22 -10.88 -19.95
CA VAL A 3 21.86 -10.46 -19.58
C VAL A 3 21.73 -8.97 -19.83
N GLU A 4 20.72 -8.56 -20.56
CA GLU A 4 20.37 -7.16 -20.77
C GLU A 4 19.52 -6.65 -19.60
N VAL A 5 20.00 -5.65 -18.85
CA VAL A 5 19.26 -4.99 -17.76
C VAL A 5 18.88 -3.59 -18.22
N ARG A 6 17.59 -3.30 -18.28
CA ARG A 6 17.05 -2.03 -18.78
C ARG A 6 15.73 -1.64 -18.13
N THR A 7 15.27 -0.42 -18.37
CA THR A 7 13.91 0.00 -18.02
C THR A 7 12.89 -0.89 -18.74
N ALA A 8 11.87 -1.32 -18.03
CA ALA A 8 10.78 -2.07 -18.62
C ALA A 8 9.84 -1.13 -19.40
N GLU A 9 9.35 -1.60 -20.53
CA GLU A 9 8.45 -0.89 -21.43
C GLU A 9 7.12 -1.64 -21.55
N ALA A 10 6.08 -0.98 -22.09
CA ALA A 10 4.77 -1.60 -22.29
C ALA A 10 4.84 -2.83 -23.24
N SER A 11 5.79 -2.84 -24.19
CA SER A 11 6.08 -3.96 -25.09
C SER A 11 6.59 -5.21 -24.40
N ASP A 12 7.19 -5.07 -23.18
CA ASP A 12 7.67 -6.20 -22.39
C ASP A 12 6.57 -6.97 -21.66
N ARG A 13 5.33 -6.48 -21.71
CA ARG A 13 4.21 -7.09 -20.97
C ARG A 13 4.09 -8.61 -21.17
N PRO A 14 4.16 -9.18 -22.37
CA PRO A 14 4.10 -10.63 -22.54
C PRO A 14 5.21 -11.37 -21.78
N LEU A 15 6.43 -10.82 -21.78
CA LEU A 15 7.57 -11.39 -21.06
C LEU A 15 7.38 -11.31 -19.54
N LEU A 16 6.81 -10.20 -19.06
CA LEU A 16 6.55 -9.99 -17.63
C LEU A 16 5.43 -10.89 -17.10
N LEU A 17 4.37 -11.10 -17.88
CA LEU A 17 3.29 -12.03 -17.52
C LEU A 17 3.81 -13.46 -17.44
N ALA A 18 4.64 -13.89 -18.40
CA ALA A 18 5.28 -15.21 -18.36
C ALA A 18 6.23 -15.36 -17.17
N LEU A 19 7.02 -14.33 -16.85
CA LEU A 19 7.89 -14.32 -15.68
C LEU A 19 7.07 -14.41 -14.38
N ALA A 20 5.96 -13.67 -14.28
CA ALA A 20 5.09 -13.69 -13.11
C ALA A 20 4.48 -15.09 -12.89
N GLU A 21 4.00 -15.72 -13.94
CA GLU A 21 3.49 -17.10 -13.87
C GLU A 21 4.60 -18.08 -13.40
N ALA A 22 5.79 -17.98 -13.96
CA ALA A 22 6.93 -18.81 -13.56
C ALA A 22 7.37 -18.56 -12.10
N ALA A 23 7.32 -17.31 -11.64
CA ALA A 23 7.78 -16.94 -10.30
C ALA A 23 6.75 -17.22 -9.20
N PHE A 24 5.46 -17.03 -9.48
CA PHE A 24 4.37 -17.13 -8.49
C PHE A 24 3.51 -18.39 -8.64
N GLY A 25 3.66 -19.14 -9.73
CA GLY A 25 2.96 -20.42 -9.94
C GLY A 25 1.49 -20.24 -10.34
N ALA A 26 1.05 -19.06 -10.70
CA ALA A 26 -0.32 -18.77 -11.15
C ALA A 26 -0.31 -17.75 -12.30
N PRO A 27 -1.23 -17.87 -13.28
CA PRO A 27 -1.34 -16.91 -14.37
C PRO A 27 -1.54 -15.48 -13.86
N ALA A 28 -0.72 -14.57 -14.36
CA ALA A 28 -0.88 -13.15 -14.06
C ALA A 28 -2.06 -12.56 -14.82
N ASN A 29 -2.81 -11.65 -14.19
CA ASN A 29 -3.94 -10.98 -14.82
C ASN A 29 -3.48 -9.79 -15.69
N PRO A 30 -3.60 -9.85 -17.03
CA PRO A 30 -3.16 -8.76 -17.91
C PRO A 30 -3.86 -7.43 -17.63
N ALA A 31 -5.13 -7.46 -17.23
CA ALA A 31 -5.89 -6.25 -16.91
C ALA A 31 -5.38 -5.57 -15.63
N GLU A 32 -4.97 -6.36 -14.63
CA GLU A 32 -4.34 -5.81 -13.41
C GLU A 32 -2.97 -5.18 -13.70
N TRP A 33 -2.17 -5.80 -14.58
CA TRP A 33 -0.91 -5.22 -15.02
C TRP A 33 -1.11 -3.91 -15.77
N ALA A 34 -2.09 -3.84 -16.68
CA ALA A 34 -2.43 -2.61 -17.39
C ALA A 34 -2.88 -1.51 -16.42
N TRP A 35 -3.74 -1.86 -15.45
CA TRP A 35 -4.15 -0.92 -14.40
C TRP A 35 -2.97 -0.43 -13.58
N LYS A 36 -2.10 -1.33 -13.12
CA LYS A 36 -0.98 -1.04 -12.22
C LYS A 36 0.09 -0.16 -12.87
N TYR A 37 0.46 -0.44 -14.11
CA TYR A 37 1.61 0.17 -14.78
C TYR A 37 1.26 1.17 -15.88
N ASP A 38 0.19 0.93 -16.66
CA ASP A 38 -0.14 1.83 -17.78
C ASP A 38 -1.14 2.91 -17.38
N ALA A 39 -2.17 2.53 -16.60
CA ALA A 39 -3.24 3.44 -16.17
C ALA A 39 -2.93 4.15 -14.83
N ASN A 40 -1.76 3.91 -14.23
CA ASN A 40 -1.35 4.58 -13.00
C ASN A 40 -1.13 6.08 -13.27
N PRO A 41 -1.80 6.99 -12.53
CA PRO A 41 -1.62 8.43 -12.69
C PRO A 41 -0.22 8.92 -12.31
N HIS A 42 0.51 8.13 -11.54
CA HIS A 42 1.89 8.43 -11.14
C HIS A 42 2.84 7.45 -11.81
N ARG A 43 3.94 7.95 -12.32
CA ARG A 43 4.96 7.12 -12.98
C ARG A 43 6.10 6.78 -12.01
N ALA A 44 6.46 5.52 -11.95
CA ALA A 44 7.75 5.06 -11.44
C ALA A 44 8.41 4.16 -12.48
N MET A 45 9.73 4.08 -12.43
CA MET A 45 10.48 3.27 -13.37
C MET A 45 10.57 1.84 -12.85
N SER A 46 10.14 0.89 -13.66
CA SER A 46 10.37 -0.54 -13.43
C SER A 46 11.57 -1.01 -14.26
N VAL A 47 12.26 -2.04 -13.80
CA VAL A 47 13.47 -2.58 -14.45
C VAL A 47 13.28 -4.06 -14.74
N ILE A 48 13.66 -4.47 -15.95
CA ILE A 48 13.62 -5.85 -16.42
C ILE A 48 15.03 -6.32 -16.77
N ALA A 49 15.31 -7.59 -16.50
CA ALA A 49 16.46 -8.31 -17.05
C ALA A 49 15.98 -9.32 -18.08
N VAL A 50 16.55 -9.26 -19.27
CA VAL A 50 16.21 -10.14 -20.40
C VAL A 50 17.43 -10.94 -20.83
N ASP A 51 17.26 -12.24 -21.03
CA ASP A 51 18.24 -13.15 -21.59
C ASP A 51 17.60 -13.98 -22.71
N GLU A 52 18.18 -13.95 -23.91
CA GLU A 52 17.71 -14.67 -25.08
C GLU A 52 16.18 -14.50 -25.35
N GLY A 53 15.70 -13.26 -25.18
CA GLY A 53 14.28 -12.95 -25.39
C GLY A 53 13.33 -13.40 -24.26
N ARG A 54 13.87 -13.84 -23.11
CA ARG A 54 13.09 -14.22 -21.92
C ARG A 54 13.35 -13.27 -20.77
N ALA A 55 12.31 -12.85 -20.06
CA ALA A 55 12.49 -12.14 -18.80
C ALA A 55 13.02 -13.10 -17.72
N VAL A 56 14.15 -12.74 -17.09
CA VAL A 56 14.78 -13.53 -16.03
C VAL A 56 14.69 -12.87 -14.66
N ALA A 57 14.47 -11.55 -14.60
CA ALA A 57 14.17 -10.84 -13.37
C ALA A 57 13.42 -9.53 -13.66
N PHE A 58 12.68 -9.06 -12.66
CA PHE A 58 11.95 -7.81 -12.70
C PHE A 58 11.90 -7.16 -11.32
N PHE A 59 12.05 -5.83 -11.30
CA PHE A 59 11.74 -4.97 -10.16
C PHE A 59 10.68 -3.98 -10.59
N GLY A 60 9.46 -4.14 -10.06
CA GLY A 60 8.35 -3.25 -10.35
C GLY A 60 8.37 -2.02 -9.45
N GLY A 61 8.18 -0.85 -10.05
CA GLY A 61 7.93 0.40 -9.37
C GLY A 61 6.47 0.82 -9.53
N LEU A 62 5.69 0.77 -8.47
CA LEU A 62 4.35 1.36 -8.45
C LEU A 62 4.48 2.84 -8.14
N GLY A 63 4.23 3.68 -9.15
CA GLY A 63 4.27 5.14 -8.98
C GLY A 63 3.24 5.62 -7.97
N THR A 64 3.65 6.55 -7.13
CA THR A 64 2.81 7.23 -6.16
C THR A 64 3.32 8.65 -5.94
N ARG A 65 2.62 9.43 -5.14
CA ARG A 65 3.13 10.67 -4.57
C ARG A 65 3.23 10.48 -3.06
N TYR A 66 4.37 10.80 -2.49
CA TYR A 66 4.51 10.91 -1.05
C TYR A 66 4.26 12.35 -0.63
N ARG A 67 3.38 12.52 0.33
CA ARG A 67 3.07 13.81 0.95
C ARG A 67 3.70 13.86 2.32
N GLY A 68 4.55 14.83 2.53
CA GLY A 68 5.32 14.96 3.76
C GLY A 68 5.33 16.38 4.30
N PRO A 69 6.01 16.62 5.43
CA PRO A 69 6.05 17.93 6.07
C PRO A 69 6.58 19.03 5.14
N GLY A 70 5.68 19.89 4.70
CA GLY A 70 6.00 21.04 3.85
C GLY A 70 6.38 20.74 2.40
N ARG A 71 6.30 19.48 1.95
CA ARG A 71 6.63 19.10 0.57
C ARG A 71 5.90 17.83 0.10
N ASP A 72 5.61 17.81 -1.17
CA ASP A 72 5.19 16.62 -1.90
C ASP A 72 6.34 16.17 -2.80
N VAL A 73 6.58 14.87 -2.87
CA VAL A 73 7.62 14.31 -3.73
C VAL A 73 7.07 13.14 -4.55
N PRO A 74 7.59 12.90 -5.77
CA PRO A 74 7.29 11.67 -6.47
C PRO A 74 7.79 10.49 -5.64
N GLY A 75 7.04 9.40 -5.65
CA GLY A 75 7.33 8.20 -4.89
C GLY A 75 7.23 6.95 -5.73
N ALA A 76 7.84 5.89 -5.25
CA ALA A 76 7.67 4.56 -5.79
C ALA A 76 7.48 3.57 -4.63
N ALA A 77 6.50 2.67 -4.75
CA ALA A 77 6.47 1.49 -3.92
C ALA A 77 7.08 0.32 -4.72
N THR A 78 8.01 -0.40 -4.12
CA THR A 78 8.57 -1.61 -4.74
C THR A 78 7.54 -2.73 -4.70
N VAL A 79 7.18 -3.25 -5.87
CA VAL A 79 6.14 -4.27 -6.07
C VAL A 79 6.58 -5.29 -7.11
N ASP A 80 5.93 -6.45 -7.16
CA ASP A 80 6.15 -7.48 -8.18
C ASP A 80 7.64 -7.82 -8.40
N VAL A 81 8.41 -7.92 -7.31
CA VAL A 81 9.83 -8.30 -7.41
C VAL A 81 9.92 -9.79 -7.75
N MET A 82 10.43 -10.09 -8.94
CA MET A 82 10.46 -11.44 -9.48
C MET A 82 11.84 -11.83 -9.96
N THR A 83 12.19 -13.09 -9.78
CA THR A 83 13.36 -13.73 -10.40
C THR A 83 12.90 -15.09 -10.89
N HIS A 84 13.20 -15.41 -12.16
CA HIS A 84 12.86 -16.69 -12.74
C HIS A 84 13.44 -17.84 -11.88
N PRO A 85 12.68 -18.90 -11.56
CA PRO A 85 13.15 -19.98 -10.69
C PRO A 85 14.46 -20.61 -11.18
N ASP A 86 14.64 -20.67 -12.48
CA ASP A 86 15.83 -21.25 -13.13
C ASP A 86 16.99 -20.27 -13.32
N ALA A 87 16.87 -19.01 -12.89
CA ALA A 87 17.89 -18.00 -13.13
C ALA A 87 19.30 -18.45 -12.69
N ARG A 88 19.42 -19.17 -11.58
CA ARG A 88 20.69 -19.73 -11.12
C ARG A 88 21.25 -20.79 -12.05
N ARG A 89 20.39 -21.65 -12.61
CA ARG A 89 20.78 -22.70 -13.58
C ARG A 89 21.21 -22.08 -14.92
N LEU A 90 20.62 -20.94 -15.27
CA LEU A 90 20.97 -20.15 -16.46
C LEU A 90 22.26 -19.31 -16.26
N GLY A 91 22.92 -19.43 -15.11
CA GLY A 91 24.16 -18.69 -14.83
C GLY A 91 23.96 -17.28 -14.25
N HIS A 92 22.72 -16.84 -14.02
CA HIS A 92 22.38 -15.47 -13.59
C HIS A 92 22.39 -15.30 -12.07
N ARG A 93 23.50 -15.65 -11.40
CA ARG A 93 23.60 -15.66 -9.92
C ARG A 93 23.36 -14.30 -9.28
N ASN A 94 23.67 -13.20 -9.98
CA ASN A 94 23.60 -11.84 -9.45
C ASN A 94 22.42 -11.04 -10.02
N VAL A 95 21.58 -11.62 -10.90
CA VAL A 95 20.55 -10.88 -11.63
C VAL A 95 19.60 -10.10 -10.70
N PHE A 96 19.22 -10.66 -9.55
CA PHE A 96 18.39 -9.95 -8.57
C PHE A 96 19.04 -8.64 -8.10
N SER A 97 20.33 -8.69 -7.72
CA SER A 97 21.03 -7.50 -7.24
C SER A 97 21.34 -6.51 -8.36
N ASP A 98 21.56 -6.99 -9.59
CA ASP A 98 21.84 -6.13 -10.74
C ASP A 98 20.59 -5.34 -11.14
N VAL A 99 19.43 -6.00 -11.23
CA VAL A 99 18.13 -5.35 -11.51
C VAL A 99 17.74 -4.40 -10.37
N GLY A 100 17.94 -4.81 -9.11
CA GLY A 100 17.65 -3.95 -7.96
C GLY A 100 18.52 -2.68 -7.92
N ARG A 101 19.83 -2.79 -8.22
CA ARG A 101 20.73 -1.60 -8.33
C ARG A 101 20.34 -0.69 -9.49
N ALA A 102 19.99 -1.27 -10.63
CA ALA A 102 19.50 -0.50 -11.78
C ALA A 102 18.19 0.23 -11.43
N TYR A 103 17.27 -0.43 -10.71
CA TYR A 103 16.04 0.16 -10.22
C TYR A 103 16.29 1.39 -9.33
N VAL A 104 17.19 1.28 -8.35
CA VAL A 104 17.60 2.41 -7.50
C VAL A 104 18.15 3.56 -8.35
N THR A 105 19.09 3.27 -9.26
CA THR A 105 19.76 4.27 -10.08
C THR A 105 18.78 5.02 -10.99
N ILE A 106 17.88 4.29 -11.63
CA ILE A 106 16.92 4.86 -12.60
C ILE A 106 15.89 5.72 -11.88
N ASN A 107 15.34 5.27 -10.75
CA ASN A 107 14.37 6.03 -9.97
C ASN A 107 15.00 7.27 -9.31
N ALA A 108 16.24 7.18 -8.83
CA ALA A 108 16.98 8.35 -8.35
C ALA A 108 17.14 9.42 -9.44
N ARG A 109 17.47 9.02 -10.67
CA ARG A 109 17.55 9.93 -11.84
C ARG A 109 16.20 10.52 -12.24
N ALA A 110 15.10 9.80 -11.99
CA ALA A 110 13.74 10.29 -12.18
C ALA A 110 13.28 11.24 -11.05
N GLY A 111 14.15 11.56 -10.09
CA GLY A 111 13.85 12.48 -8.98
C GLY A 111 13.11 11.85 -7.81
N ILE A 112 12.97 10.53 -7.78
CA ILE A 112 12.35 9.82 -6.66
C ILE A 112 13.40 9.69 -5.55
N PRO A 113 13.16 10.20 -4.33
CA PRO A 113 14.17 10.22 -3.27
C PRO A 113 14.29 8.88 -2.52
N LEU A 114 13.19 8.15 -2.40
CA LEU A 114 13.11 6.91 -1.62
C LEU A 114 11.90 6.06 -2.05
N ASP A 115 11.87 4.80 -1.63
CA ASP A 115 10.67 3.97 -1.63
C ASP A 115 10.36 3.39 -0.24
N PHE A 116 9.10 3.07 -0.04
CA PHE A 116 8.61 2.24 1.06
C PHE A 116 8.12 0.90 0.50
N GLY A 117 8.27 -0.16 1.27
CA GLY A 117 7.80 -1.48 0.88
C GLY A 117 7.40 -2.33 2.09
N PHE A 118 6.68 -3.42 1.79
CA PHE A 118 6.23 -4.39 2.80
C PHE A 118 6.55 -5.82 2.35
N PRO A 119 7.84 -6.16 2.21
CA PRO A 119 8.26 -7.48 1.80
C PRO A 119 7.92 -8.53 2.85
N ASN A 120 7.76 -9.77 2.39
CA ASN A 120 7.80 -10.92 3.29
C ASN A 120 9.23 -11.14 3.81
N GLU A 121 9.38 -11.97 4.83
CA GLU A 121 10.65 -12.20 5.52
C GLU A 121 11.79 -12.65 4.57
N ARG A 122 11.50 -13.47 3.57
CA ARG A 122 12.49 -13.93 2.59
C ARG A 122 12.99 -12.79 1.70
N ALA A 123 12.08 -11.99 1.17
CA ALA A 123 12.41 -10.85 0.33
C ALA A 123 13.15 -9.78 1.14
N ARG A 124 12.68 -9.47 2.35
CA ARG A 124 13.30 -8.53 3.28
C ARG A 124 14.78 -8.82 3.49
N ARG A 125 15.12 -10.07 3.89
CA ARG A 125 16.53 -10.47 4.11
C ARG A 125 17.40 -10.35 2.85
N ALA A 126 16.84 -10.65 1.70
CA ALA A 126 17.56 -10.51 0.44
C ALA A 126 17.82 -9.04 0.10
N GLU A 127 16.81 -8.19 0.25
CA GLU A 127 16.90 -6.76 -0.04
C GLU A 127 17.83 -6.02 0.94
N GLU A 128 17.77 -6.32 2.23
CA GLU A 128 18.70 -5.78 3.23
C GLU A 128 20.16 -6.10 2.87
N ARG A 129 20.43 -7.37 2.57
CA ARG A 129 21.80 -7.82 2.30
C ARG A 129 22.35 -7.32 0.98
N LEU A 130 21.51 -7.25 -0.07
CA LEU A 130 21.97 -7.02 -1.45
C LEU A 130 21.71 -5.61 -1.94
N LEU A 131 20.74 -4.90 -1.38
CA LEU A 131 20.27 -3.62 -1.89
C LEU A 131 20.26 -2.51 -0.83
N GLY A 132 20.73 -2.79 0.40
CA GLY A 132 20.88 -1.79 1.45
C GLY A 132 19.55 -1.24 2.01
N VAL A 133 18.46 -1.94 1.80
CA VAL A 133 17.15 -1.61 2.39
C VAL A 133 17.26 -1.60 3.92
N LYS A 134 16.54 -0.71 4.58
CA LYS A 134 16.46 -0.64 6.05
C LYS A 134 15.10 -1.11 6.54
N THR A 135 15.08 -2.09 7.40
CA THR A 135 13.88 -2.49 8.14
C THR A 135 13.63 -1.47 9.24
N ILE A 136 12.42 -0.93 9.28
CA ILE A 136 12.00 0.07 10.27
C ILE A 136 11.31 -0.63 11.45
N GLU A 137 10.21 -1.33 11.17
CA GLU A 137 9.44 -2.04 12.18
C GLU A 137 8.64 -3.21 11.57
N PRO A 138 8.22 -4.22 12.36
CA PRO A 138 7.14 -5.11 11.95
C PRO A 138 5.87 -4.30 11.73
N ALA A 139 5.18 -4.51 10.60
CA ALA A 139 3.96 -3.76 10.30
C ALA A 139 2.92 -3.96 11.41
N GLY A 140 2.42 -2.87 11.99
CA GLY A 140 1.41 -2.94 13.02
C GLY A 140 0.12 -3.53 12.46
N HIS A 141 -0.38 -4.59 13.09
CA HIS A 141 -1.57 -5.30 12.66
C HIS A 141 -2.53 -5.42 13.86
N LEU A 142 -3.72 -4.89 13.69
CA LEU A 142 -4.79 -4.95 14.68
C LEU A 142 -5.98 -5.73 14.13
N SER A 143 -6.60 -6.54 14.98
CA SER A 143 -7.80 -7.32 14.67
C SER A 143 -8.85 -7.20 15.74
N ARG A 144 -10.11 -7.32 15.35
CA ARG A 144 -11.25 -7.34 16.26
C ARG A 144 -12.31 -8.32 15.77
N ALA A 145 -12.74 -9.24 16.64
CA ALA A 145 -13.88 -10.10 16.39
C ALA A 145 -15.19 -9.30 16.29
N LEU A 146 -16.02 -9.63 15.32
CA LEU A 146 -17.30 -8.95 15.04
C LEU A 146 -18.49 -9.56 15.81
N GLU A 147 -18.28 -10.59 16.59
CA GLU A 147 -19.30 -11.19 17.47
C GLU A 147 -19.87 -10.19 18.49
N ARG A 148 -19.03 -9.24 18.90
CA ARG A 148 -19.43 -8.15 19.78
C ARG A 148 -19.61 -6.87 18.97
N PRO A 149 -20.81 -6.25 19.00
CA PRO A 149 -21.08 -5.05 18.21
C PRO A 149 -20.14 -3.90 18.64
N LEU A 150 -19.69 -3.16 17.64
CA LEU A 150 -18.98 -1.91 17.87
C LEU A 150 -19.96 -0.84 18.33
N ARG A 151 -19.63 -0.16 19.42
CA ARG A 151 -20.49 0.87 19.98
C ARG A 151 -20.30 2.18 19.20
N ARG A 152 -21.42 2.79 18.84
CA ARG A 152 -21.43 4.17 18.35
C ARG A 152 -21.12 5.15 19.48
N SER A 153 -20.71 6.36 19.11
CA SER A 153 -20.61 7.44 20.08
C SER A 153 -21.96 7.68 20.76
N ARG A 154 -21.94 7.96 22.07
CA ARG A 154 -23.17 8.23 22.84
C ARG A 154 -23.96 9.44 22.34
N LEU A 155 -23.27 10.41 21.74
CA LEU A 155 -23.84 11.62 21.13
C LEU A 155 -23.64 11.58 19.62
N SER A 156 -24.05 10.46 18.99
CA SER A 156 -23.90 10.29 17.55
C SER A 156 -25.02 10.98 16.78
N PHE A 157 -24.70 12.14 16.22
CA PHE A 157 -25.52 12.82 15.22
C PHE A 157 -24.98 12.63 13.79
N ARG A 158 -24.03 11.67 13.59
CA ARG A 158 -23.38 11.42 12.32
C ARG A 158 -24.09 10.32 11.56
N ARG A 159 -24.12 10.47 10.21
CA ARG A 159 -24.65 9.44 9.32
C ARG A 159 -23.49 8.72 8.66
N VAL A 160 -23.49 7.38 8.77
CA VAL A 160 -22.56 6.55 8.01
C VAL A 160 -23.26 6.12 6.72
N ARG A 161 -22.62 6.34 5.58
CA ARG A 161 -23.17 6.03 4.25
C ARG A 161 -22.13 5.30 3.42
N ARG A 162 -22.59 4.41 2.55
CA ARG A 162 -21.77 3.92 1.44
C ARG A 162 -21.70 4.98 0.36
N CYS A 163 -20.56 5.03 -0.35
CA CYS A 163 -20.38 5.84 -1.55
C CYS A 163 -19.77 5.00 -2.66
N ALA A 164 -20.10 5.34 -3.91
CA ALA A 164 -19.58 4.64 -5.08
C ALA A 164 -18.22 5.19 -5.54
N ALA A 165 -17.97 6.47 -5.27
CA ALA A 165 -16.74 7.16 -5.64
C ALA A 165 -16.46 8.30 -4.65
N LEU A 166 -15.20 8.74 -4.64
CA LEU A 166 -14.72 9.85 -3.83
C LEU A 166 -14.73 11.15 -4.65
N GLY A 167 -14.92 12.27 -3.97
CA GLY A 167 -14.98 13.57 -4.61
C GLY A 167 -14.45 14.68 -3.70
N PRO A 168 -14.75 15.96 -3.97
CA PRO A 168 -14.15 17.12 -3.29
C PRO A 168 -14.30 17.15 -1.76
N ALA A 169 -15.33 16.48 -1.21
CA ALA A 169 -15.46 16.35 0.24
C ALA A 169 -14.36 15.47 0.83
N HIS A 170 -13.94 14.44 0.09
CA HIS A 170 -12.83 13.58 0.49
C HIS A 170 -11.50 14.31 0.38
N ASP A 171 -11.28 15.10 -0.70
CA ASP A 171 -10.06 15.90 -0.84
C ASP A 171 -9.87 16.87 0.33
N ARG A 172 -10.95 17.49 0.83
CA ARG A 172 -10.88 18.33 2.03
C ARG A 172 -10.50 17.56 3.30
N LEU A 173 -11.00 16.33 3.46
CA LEU A 173 -10.59 15.47 4.57
C LEU A 173 -9.11 15.09 4.44
N ALA A 174 -8.68 14.65 3.27
CA ALA A 174 -7.29 14.29 3.00
C ALA A 174 -6.35 15.46 3.28
N GLU A 175 -6.70 16.67 2.83
CA GLU A 175 -5.90 17.87 3.04
C GLU A 175 -5.81 18.24 4.53
N ALA A 176 -6.89 18.14 5.29
CA ALA A 176 -6.86 18.38 6.74
C ALA A 176 -5.93 17.40 7.46
N LEU A 177 -5.82 16.17 6.97
CA LEU A 177 -4.93 15.14 7.53
C LEU A 177 -3.47 15.31 7.11
N HIS A 178 -3.18 16.02 6.02
CA HIS A 178 -1.81 16.33 5.60
C HIS A 178 -1.09 17.33 6.51
N ALA A 179 -1.82 18.05 7.33
CA ALA A 179 -1.23 18.92 8.35
C ALA A 179 -0.53 18.12 9.48
N ALA A 180 -0.79 16.81 9.58
CA ALA A 180 -0.11 15.94 10.53
C ALA A 180 1.35 15.70 10.11
N PRO A 181 2.30 15.64 11.07
CA PRO A 181 3.69 15.32 10.75
C PRO A 181 3.80 13.88 10.21
N GLY A 182 4.76 13.67 9.31
CA GLY A 182 5.06 12.36 8.73
C GLY A 182 4.80 12.27 7.24
N TRP A 183 5.23 11.16 6.67
CA TRP A 183 5.01 10.82 5.28
C TRP A 183 3.79 9.93 5.11
N ARG A 184 3.06 10.15 4.03
CA ARG A 184 1.98 9.26 3.59
C ARG A 184 1.88 9.24 2.07
N THR A 185 1.32 8.19 1.52
CA THR A 185 0.95 8.17 0.11
C THR A 185 -0.22 9.12 -0.14
N ASP A 186 -0.35 9.58 -1.40
CA ASP A 186 -1.46 10.45 -1.79
C ASP A 186 -2.82 9.78 -1.53
N ARG A 187 -3.66 10.44 -0.75
CA ARG A 187 -5.03 10.04 -0.40
C ARG A 187 -6.08 10.93 -1.06
N SER A 188 -5.73 11.65 -2.13
CA SER A 188 -6.71 12.43 -2.89
C SER A 188 -7.80 11.54 -3.47
N ALA A 189 -8.97 12.12 -3.73
CA ALA A 189 -10.07 11.41 -4.37
C ALA A 189 -9.66 10.79 -5.71
N ALA A 190 -8.81 11.47 -6.49
CA ALA A 190 -8.31 10.96 -7.76
C ALA A 190 -7.43 9.71 -7.57
N ALA A 191 -6.46 9.76 -6.65
CA ALA A 191 -5.56 8.64 -6.35
C ALA A 191 -6.33 7.43 -5.82
N LEU A 192 -7.26 7.64 -4.88
CA LEU A 192 -8.04 6.55 -4.29
C LEU A 192 -9.10 5.99 -5.24
N ASN A 193 -9.73 6.79 -6.09
CA ASN A 193 -10.64 6.29 -7.12
C ASN A 193 -9.90 5.39 -8.12
N TRP A 194 -8.68 5.75 -8.52
CA TRP A 194 -7.85 4.85 -9.32
C TRP A 194 -7.50 3.57 -8.54
N ARG A 195 -7.01 3.71 -7.31
CA ARG A 195 -6.53 2.56 -6.51
C ARG A 195 -7.65 1.60 -6.11
N LEU A 196 -8.80 2.11 -5.71
CA LEU A 196 -9.92 1.34 -5.16
C LEU A 196 -11.04 1.10 -6.19
N GLY A 197 -11.32 2.08 -7.05
CA GLY A 197 -12.43 2.01 -7.99
C GLY A 197 -12.08 1.37 -9.32
N ALA A 198 -10.86 1.55 -9.81
CA ALA A 198 -10.44 1.08 -11.13
C ALA A 198 -9.67 -0.24 -11.12
N ARG A 199 -9.36 -0.83 -9.96
CA ARG A 199 -8.62 -2.09 -9.86
C ARG A 199 -9.45 -3.27 -10.39
N PRO A 200 -8.99 -4.00 -11.43
CA PRO A 200 -9.74 -5.11 -11.99
C PRO A 200 -9.87 -6.29 -11.03
N GLY A 201 -11.06 -6.89 -10.97
CA GLY A 201 -11.31 -8.11 -10.21
C GLY A 201 -11.34 -7.96 -8.70
N VAL A 202 -11.22 -6.73 -8.17
CA VAL A 202 -11.25 -6.46 -6.72
C VAL A 202 -12.35 -5.46 -6.41
N ALA A 203 -13.23 -5.82 -5.49
CA ALA A 203 -14.32 -4.94 -5.02
C ALA A 203 -14.00 -4.37 -3.65
N TYR A 204 -14.13 -3.07 -3.52
CA TYR A 204 -14.03 -2.34 -2.26
C TYR A 204 -15.35 -1.67 -1.94
N GLU A 205 -15.70 -1.62 -0.66
CA GLU A 205 -16.84 -0.88 -0.14
C GLU A 205 -16.33 0.39 0.54
N LEU A 206 -16.79 1.55 0.09
CA LEU A 206 -16.37 2.85 0.59
C LEU A 206 -17.42 3.40 1.56
N PHE A 207 -16.98 3.89 2.71
CA PHE A 207 -17.85 4.40 3.76
C PHE A 207 -17.44 5.80 4.18
N HIS A 208 -18.43 6.68 4.31
CA HIS A 208 -18.30 8.04 4.80
C HIS A 208 -19.06 8.22 6.10
N ALA A 209 -18.43 8.81 7.12
CA ALA A 209 -19.13 9.37 8.27
C ALA A 209 -19.24 10.88 8.11
N VAL A 210 -20.47 11.38 7.97
CA VAL A 210 -20.78 12.80 7.78
C VAL A 210 -21.50 13.38 8.99
N ASP A 211 -21.20 14.62 9.36
CA ASP A 211 -21.91 15.33 10.41
C ASP A 211 -23.27 15.89 9.93
N LEU A 212 -23.99 16.60 10.81
CA LEU A 212 -25.30 17.17 10.49
C LEU A 212 -25.25 18.24 9.37
N ALA A 213 -24.11 18.91 9.23
CA ALA A 213 -23.89 19.88 8.15
C ALA A 213 -23.48 19.22 6.83
N GLY A 214 -23.41 17.87 6.79
CA GLY A 214 -22.99 17.12 5.61
C GLY A 214 -21.49 17.10 5.37
N ARG A 215 -20.67 17.61 6.32
CA ARG A 215 -19.21 17.59 6.20
C ARG A 215 -18.69 16.19 6.50
N LEU A 216 -17.79 15.70 5.63
CA LEU A 216 -17.09 14.43 5.81
C LEU A 216 -16.10 14.54 6.97
N ARG A 217 -16.19 13.63 7.93
CA ARG A 217 -15.37 13.60 9.15
C ARG A 217 -14.49 12.37 9.25
N ALA A 218 -14.91 11.27 8.62
CA ALA A 218 -14.11 10.04 8.57
C ALA A 218 -14.46 9.22 7.33
N PHE A 219 -13.50 8.43 6.87
CA PHE A 219 -13.58 7.59 5.69
C PHE A 219 -13.01 6.20 6.00
N ALA A 220 -13.59 5.17 5.40
CA ALA A 220 -13.01 3.83 5.36
C ALA A 220 -13.24 3.18 4.00
N ALA A 221 -12.23 2.46 3.52
CA ALA A 221 -12.34 1.52 2.43
C ALA A 221 -12.20 0.10 2.97
N VAL A 222 -13.11 -0.78 2.59
CA VAL A 222 -13.20 -2.15 3.13
C VAL A 222 -13.18 -3.15 2.00
N ARG A 223 -12.40 -4.22 2.17
CA ARG A 223 -12.40 -5.41 1.32
C ARG A 223 -12.72 -6.63 2.16
N VAL A 224 -13.70 -7.42 1.74
CA VAL A 224 -13.99 -8.72 2.39
C VAL A 224 -13.24 -9.83 1.64
N VAL A 225 -12.45 -10.61 2.36
CA VAL A 225 -11.67 -11.73 1.84
C VAL A 225 -11.89 -12.94 2.76
N GLY A 226 -12.60 -13.93 2.26
CA GLY A 226 -13.04 -15.05 3.10
C GLY A 226 -13.95 -14.56 4.23
N ASP A 227 -13.61 -14.88 5.47
CA ASP A 227 -14.31 -14.46 6.68
C ASP A 227 -13.69 -13.21 7.35
N ARG A 228 -12.81 -12.49 6.65
CA ARG A 228 -12.10 -11.31 7.14
C ARG A 228 -12.55 -10.05 6.38
N ALA A 229 -12.87 -9.00 7.12
CA ALA A 229 -13.08 -7.66 6.57
C ALA A 229 -11.83 -6.82 6.84
N LEU A 230 -11.16 -6.39 5.78
CA LEU A 230 -9.94 -5.61 5.84
C LEU A 230 -10.28 -4.12 5.69
N LEU A 231 -9.98 -3.32 6.69
CA LEU A 231 -9.96 -1.85 6.56
C LEU A 231 -8.71 -1.50 5.75
N VAL A 232 -8.84 -1.51 4.43
CA VAL A 232 -7.69 -1.26 3.55
C VAL A 232 -7.22 0.18 3.60
N ASP A 233 -8.14 1.09 3.88
CA ASP A 233 -7.84 2.49 4.22
C ASP A 233 -8.79 2.98 5.32
N LEU A 234 -8.30 3.84 6.21
CA LEU A 234 -9.05 4.37 7.36
C LEU A 234 -8.51 5.74 7.73
N GLU A 235 -9.36 6.75 7.64
CA GLU A 235 -9.02 8.13 7.94
C GLU A 235 -10.10 8.78 8.82
N ALA A 236 -9.69 9.61 9.78
CA ALA A 236 -10.60 10.39 10.62
C ALA A 236 -9.97 11.74 10.98
N GLU A 237 -10.73 12.83 10.81
CA GLU A 237 -10.28 14.20 11.08
C GLU A 237 -9.94 14.40 12.56
N ASP A 238 -10.74 13.79 13.44
CA ASP A 238 -10.60 13.87 14.89
C ASP A 238 -10.68 12.46 15.51
N LEU A 239 -9.54 11.97 15.99
CA LEU A 239 -9.47 10.66 16.64
C LEU A 239 -10.12 10.64 18.02
N GLY A 240 -10.20 11.78 18.72
CA GLY A 240 -10.88 11.91 20.01
C GLY A 240 -12.40 12.02 19.88
N GLY A 241 -12.88 12.41 18.71
CA GLY A 241 -14.30 12.59 18.43
C GLY A 241 -15.06 11.32 18.13
N GLY A 242 -16.36 11.46 17.94
CA GLY A 242 -17.27 10.32 17.68
C GLY A 242 -17.29 9.83 16.23
N ALA A 243 -16.57 10.48 15.28
CA ALA A 243 -16.65 10.12 13.87
C ALA A 243 -16.05 8.73 13.59
N LEU A 244 -14.92 8.43 14.20
CA LEU A 244 -14.24 7.13 14.06
C LEU A 244 -15.06 5.96 14.64
N PRO A 245 -15.55 6.01 15.90
CA PRO A 245 -16.43 4.97 16.43
C PRO A 245 -17.72 4.78 15.62
N ASP A 246 -18.34 5.87 15.16
CA ASP A 246 -19.55 5.79 14.34
C ASP A 246 -19.29 5.13 12.99
N LEU A 247 -18.17 5.49 12.32
CA LEU A 247 -17.75 4.89 11.06
C LEU A 247 -17.50 3.39 11.23
N LEU A 248 -16.73 3.01 12.25
CA LEU A 248 -16.38 1.60 12.51
C LEU A 248 -17.62 0.77 12.87
N ALA A 249 -18.55 1.31 13.64
CA ALA A 249 -19.82 0.64 13.93
C ALA A 249 -20.66 0.46 12.65
N GLY A 250 -20.68 1.46 11.77
CA GLY A 250 -21.38 1.38 10.48
C GLY A 250 -20.74 0.35 9.54
N VAL A 251 -19.42 0.32 9.46
CA VAL A 251 -18.64 -0.69 8.70
C VAL A 251 -18.95 -2.08 9.26
N ALA A 252 -18.79 -2.28 10.56
CA ALA A 252 -19.04 -3.57 11.20
C ALA A 252 -20.45 -4.09 10.90
N ALA A 253 -21.47 -3.24 11.05
CA ALA A 253 -22.85 -3.60 10.72
C ALA A 253 -23.02 -4.01 9.24
N ALA A 254 -22.32 -3.33 8.33
CA ALA A 254 -22.39 -3.61 6.90
C ALA A 254 -21.72 -4.93 6.48
N VAL A 255 -20.69 -5.38 7.22
CA VAL A 255 -19.97 -6.62 6.93
C VAL A 255 -20.42 -7.80 7.80
N THR A 256 -21.27 -7.58 8.80
CA THR A 256 -21.87 -8.64 9.63
C THR A 256 -22.54 -9.69 8.75
N GLY A 257 -22.31 -10.97 9.04
CA GLY A 257 -22.79 -12.10 8.25
C GLY A 257 -21.91 -12.45 7.04
N ARG A 258 -20.96 -11.57 6.66
CA ARG A 258 -19.97 -11.82 5.58
C ARG A 258 -18.55 -11.96 6.11
N ALA A 259 -18.27 -11.41 7.29
CA ALA A 259 -16.97 -11.49 7.94
C ALA A 259 -17.15 -11.76 9.43
N ARG A 260 -16.15 -12.42 10.03
CA ARG A 260 -16.05 -12.68 11.47
C ARG A 260 -15.10 -11.73 12.18
N VAL A 261 -14.15 -11.19 11.43
CA VAL A 261 -13.06 -10.37 11.96
C VAL A 261 -12.93 -9.10 11.13
N LEU A 262 -12.70 -7.99 11.80
CA LEU A 262 -12.30 -6.71 11.21
C LEU A 262 -10.81 -6.48 11.48
N GLU A 263 -10.04 -6.21 10.44
CA GLU A 263 -8.60 -6.07 10.52
C GLU A 263 -8.12 -4.76 9.92
N VAL A 264 -7.01 -4.23 10.45
CA VAL A 264 -6.36 -3.02 9.94
C VAL A 264 -4.84 -3.12 10.13
N ARG A 265 -4.09 -2.54 9.18
CA ARG A 265 -2.65 -2.32 9.32
C ARG A 265 -2.36 -0.83 9.43
N LEU A 266 -1.53 -0.48 10.40
CA LEU A 266 -1.20 0.90 10.79
C LEU A 266 0.19 0.93 11.39
N PRO A 267 0.92 2.08 11.33
CA PRO A 267 2.15 2.23 12.09
C PRO A 267 1.87 2.13 13.60
N ARG A 268 2.70 1.34 14.31
CA ARG A 268 2.54 1.09 15.76
C ARG A 268 2.66 2.37 16.60
N HIS A 269 3.47 3.30 16.16
CA HIS A 269 3.65 4.60 16.80
C HIS A 269 2.53 5.61 16.50
N GLY A 270 1.59 5.28 15.57
CA GLY A 270 0.53 6.19 15.15
C GLY A 270 -0.58 6.37 16.18
N ALA A 271 -1.10 7.59 16.29
CA ALA A 271 -2.21 7.91 17.19
C ALA A 271 -3.47 7.07 16.88
N LEU A 272 -3.71 6.75 15.60
CA LEU A 272 -4.83 5.90 15.18
C LEU A 272 -4.66 4.47 15.70
N PHE A 273 -3.44 3.91 15.67
CA PHE A 273 -3.15 2.60 16.25
C PHE A 273 -3.47 2.57 17.74
N ALA A 274 -2.94 3.53 18.50
CA ALA A 274 -3.19 3.65 19.94
C ALA A 274 -4.70 3.78 20.24
N ARG A 275 -5.42 4.57 19.44
CA ARG A 275 -6.87 4.76 19.59
C ARG A 275 -7.66 3.46 19.35
N LEU A 276 -7.32 2.70 18.31
CA LEU A 276 -8.01 1.45 18.00
C LEU A 276 -7.72 0.38 19.06
N ALA A 277 -6.48 0.24 19.49
CA ALA A 277 -6.08 -0.75 20.49
C ALA A 277 -6.63 -0.41 21.89
N GLY A 278 -6.52 0.85 22.31
CA GLY A 278 -6.95 1.25 23.66
C GLY A 278 -8.46 1.38 23.83
N ASP A 279 -9.10 2.12 22.94
CA ASP A 279 -10.48 2.56 23.20
C ASP A 279 -11.53 1.84 22.37
N VAL A 280 -11.16 1.31 21.19
CA VAL A 280 -12.11 0.63 20.31
C VAL A 280 -12.10 -0.88 20.53
N GLY A 281 -11.05 -1.39 21.19
CA GLY A 281 -10.94 -2.79 21.59
C GLY A 281 -10.48 -3.70 20.46
N PHE A 282 -9.60 -3.20 19.59
CA PHE A 282 -8.80 -4.05 18.70
C PHE A 282 -7.65 -4.67 19.49
N GLY A 283 -7.37 -5.93 19.24
CA GLY A 283 -6.19 -6.63 19.75
C GLY A 283 -5.08 -6.65 18.71
N GLU A 284 -3.82 -6.69 19.15
CA GLU A 284 -2.70 -6.91 18.24
C GLU A 284 -2.76 -8.33 17.65
N ALA A 285 -2.52 -8.42 16.35
CA ALA A 285 -2.43 -9.67 15.61
C ALA A 285 -1.00 -9.89 15.10
N ALA A 286 -0.65 -11.16 14.86
CA ALA A 286 0.63 -11.50 14.26
C ALA A 286 0.77 -10.91 12.86
N THR A 287 1.98 -10.54 12.48
CA THR A 287 2.33 -10.08 11.14
C THR A 287 3.63 -10.73 10.70
N ASP A 288 3.71 -11.06 9.43
CA ASP A 288 4.89 -11.58 8.76
C ASP A 288 5.55 -10.54 7.83
N THR A 289 4.98 -9.35 7.78
CA THR A 289 5.46 -8.24 6.95
C THR A 289 6.10 -7.14 7.79
N HIS A 290 7.06 -6.45 7.19
CA HIS A 290 7.81 -5.37 7.83
C HIS A 290 7.76 -4.13 6.95
N LEU A 291 7.63 -2.96 7.55
CA LEU A 291 7.91 -1.71 6.86
C LEU A 291 9.41 -1.65 6.59
N VAL A 292 9.76 -1.52 5.33
CA VAL A 292 11.13 -1.29 4.90
C VAL A 292 11.22 0.00 4.09
N VAL A 293 12.37 0.66 4.16
CA VAL A 293 12.66 1.88 3.40
C VAL A 293 13.99 1.75 2.70
N ARG A 294 14.05 2.24 1.47
CA ARG A 294 15.26 2.37 0.69
C ARG A 294 15.42 3.80 0.23
N ALA A 295 16.54 4.40 0.58
CA ALA A 295 16.93 5.69 0.01
C ALA A 295 17.48 5.48 -1.42
N PHE A 296 17.02 6.27 -2.35
CA PHE A 296 17.57 6.36 -3.71
C PHE A 296 18.63 7.45 -3.83
N ARG A 297 18.68 8.34 -2.85
CA ARG A 297 19.63 9.47 -2.77
C ARG A 297 20.38 9.41 -1.45
N SER A 298 21.64 9.83 -1.47
CA SER A 298 22.53 9.81 -0.29
C SER A 298 22.21 10.85 0.77
N ASP A 299 21.42 11.88 0.43
CA ASP A 299 20.96 12.93 1.33
C ASP A 299 19.64 12.57 2.07
N VAL A 300 19.14 11.36 1.88
CA VAL A 300 17.93 10.84 2.53
C VAL A 300 18.32 9.84 3.60
N ASP A 301 17.88 10.07 4.84
CA ASP A 301 18.01 9.08 5.93
C ASP A 301 16.81 8.13 5.90
N PRO A 302 16.95 6.88 5.43
CA PRO A 302 15.83 5.96 5.31
C PRO A 302 15.22 5.56 6.66
N VAL A 303 15.97 5.65 7.75
CA VAL A 303 15.46 5.29 9.09
C VAL A 303 14.59 6.40 9.63
N ALA A 304 15.05 7.66 9.56
CA ALA A 304 14.28 8.82 10.00
C ALA A 304 12.99 8.98 9.19
N GLU A 305 13.07 8.86 7.85
CA GLU A 305 11.90 8.99 6.98
C GLU A 305 10.93 7.82 7.17
N GLY A 306 11.42 6.60 7.34
CA GLY A 306 10.60 5.41 7.58
C GLY A 306 9.87 5.45 8.93
N ALA A 307 10.51 5.94 9.97
CA ALA A 307 9.89 6.10 11.27
C ALA A 307 8.73 7.11 11.28
N ALA A 308 8.67 7.98 10.26
CA ALA A 308 7.61 8.97 10.09
C ALA A 308 6.55 8.55 9.06
N PHE A 309 6.58 7.33 8.53
CA PHE A 309 5.65 6.90 7.49
C PHE A 309 4.32 6.40 8.03
N ASP A 310 3.24 7.10 7.70
CA ASP A 310 1.86 6.77 8.08
C ASP A 310 1.19 5.91 6.98
N TYR A 311 1.27 4.59 7.14
CA TYR A 311 0.78 3.59 6.18
C TYR A 311 -0.55 2.94 6.57
N ARG A 312 -1.20 2.31 5.58
CA ARG A 312 -2.39 1.49 5.70
C ARG A 312 -2.21 0.17 4.94
N PHE A 313 -3.16 -0.76 5.03
CA PHE A 313 -3.19 -1.94 4.15
C PHE A 313 -3.07 -1.58 2.67
N LEU A 314 -3.66 -0.45 2.26
CA LEU A 314 -3.65 0.03 0.89
C LEU A 314 -2.24 0.28 0.35
N ASP A 315 -1.28 0.61 1.21
CA ASP A 315 0.12 0.85 0.84
C ASP A 315 0.89 -0.45 0.59
N HIS A 316 0.30 -1.60 0.96
CA HIS A 316 0.81 -2.91 0.58
C HIS A 316 0.29 -3.27 -0.82
N ASP A 317 1.12 -3.92 -1.64
CA ASP A 317 0.79 -4.24 -3.03
C ASP A 317 -0.40 -5.21 -3.18
N VAL A 318 -0.57 -6.09 -2.24
CA VAL A 318 -1.54 -7.19 -2.29
C VAL A 318 -2.99 -6.80 -1.96
N PHE A 319 -3.25 -5.55 -1.57
CA PHE A 319 -4.57 -5.07 -1.12
C PHE A 319 -5.13 -3.94 -1.97
#